data_89e139aa29c2d98f82ca4cb2a19114ea
#
_entry.id   89e139aa29c2d98f82ca4cb2a19114ea
#
_cell.length_a   1.000
_cell.length_b   1.000
_cell.length_c   1.000
_cell.angle_alpha   90.00
_cell.angle_beta   90.00
_cell.angle_gamma   90.00
#
_symmetry.space_group_name_H-M   'P 1'
#
loop_
_entity.id
_entity.type
_entity.pdbx_description
1 polymer ?
#
loop_
_entity_poly.entity_id
_entity_poly.type
_entity_poly.pdbx_seq_one_letter_code
_entity_poly.pdbx_strand_id
1 'polypeptide(L)'
;MKRIVLAALLVAAPLFAPLHAQDTTAGRGGRGGGGGGGRTVVITDTARARALFVSKNPADLAGCGANCDNQIRQRVSTDSAYEARAKGVMEFRKVTYKSRVDGLEIPAYFFAPLTKKATKHAAIVWVHGGVHSNWGLSMWPFVKEAVDRGYVIITPNYRGSTGYGNDFHRLIDYGGKEVDDALSAVDYLKTVSFVDQDRLGMMGWSHGGFITALNLFRDEQPFRAGAAMVPVTNLIFRLSDHGPGYQRDYAAEEGIQGLPFENVPEYIRRSPVFHVENLKVPMLVHVATNDCDVYFRENQQFVYTLRALKPDLSETKIYVNPPQGAGGCGHTFNRRVNPTSTERDDTPEQIDSWNRTWTFFDWNLRPLSEIRKDNQEWKRDPRVASPRVPPPPGGR
;
A
#
# COMPACT_ATOMS: atom_id res chain seq x y z
N MET A 1 15.87 -54.76 52.43
CA MET A 1 15.29 -55.18 51.19
C MET A 1 13.97 -54.46 50.97
N LYS A 2 13.96 -53.37 50.23
CA LYS A 2 12.72 -52.63 49.93
C LYS A 2 12.43 -52.81 48.44
N ARG A 3 11.29 -53.44 48.14
CA ARG A 3 10.79 -53.65 46.78
C ARG A 3 10.18 -52.32 46.29
N ILE A 4 10.67 -51.85 45.15
CA ILE A 4 10.11 -50.70 44.42
C ILE A 4 9.11 -51.30 43.41
N VAL A 5 7.86 -50.88 43.54
CA VAL A 5 6.78 -51.20 42.59
C VAL A 5 6.77 -50.08 41.56
N LEU A 6 7.05 -50.43 40.29
CA LEU A 6 6.94 -49.50 39.16
C LEU A 6 5.48 -49.50 38.69
N ALA A 7 4.79 -48.39 38.82
CA ALA A 7 3.47 -48.19 38.24
C ALA A 7 3.66 -47.60 36.81
N ALA A 8 3.21 -48.34 35.81
CA ALA A 8 3.16 -47.88 34.44
C ALA A 8 1.94 -46.98 34.23
N LEU A 9 2.17 -45.72 33.97
CA LEU A 9 1.13 -44.79 33.49
C LEU A 9 0.93 -44.99 31.98
N LEU A 10 -0.21 -45.55 31.62
CA LEU A 10 -0.72 -45.53 30.24
C LEU A 10 -1.24 -44.12 29.94
N VAL A 11 -0.52 -43.35 29.11
CA VAL A 11 -0.98 -42.09 28.54
C VAL A 11 -1.83 -42.45 27.31
N ALA A 12 -3.13 -42.27 27.42
CA ALA A 12 -4.03 -42.35 26.27
C ALA A 12 -3.84 -41.12 25.39
N ALA A 13 -3.38 -41.33 24.16
CA ALA A 13 -3.33 -40.29 23.14
C ALA A 13 -4.76 -39.95 22.66
N PRO A 14 -5.12 -38.66 22.52
CA PRO A 14 -6.39 -38.28 21.96
C PRO A 14 -6.38 -38.58 20.44
N LEU A 15 -7.34 -39.35 19.99
CA LEU A 15 -7.68 -39.56 18.59
C LEU A 15 -8.19 -38.20 18.02
N PHE A 16 -7.37 -37.57 17.20
CA PHE A 16 -7.82 -36.43 16.39
C PHE A 16 -8.74 -36.98 15.29
N ALA A 17 -10.03 -36.73 15.42
CA ALA A 17 -10.96 -36.89 14.31
C ALA A 17 -10.68 -35.80 13.25
N PRO A 18 -10.76 -36.09 11.96
CA PRO A 18 -10.60 -35.07 10.94
C PRO A 18 -11.76 -34.07 11.02
N LEU A 19 -11.44 -32.80 11.23
CA LEU A 19 -12.39 -31.69 11.09
C LEU A 19 -12.82 -31.66 9.61
N HIS A 20 -14.05 -32.08 9.34
CA HIS A 20 -14.71 -31.77 8.09
C HIS A 20 -14.98 -30.26 8.05
N ALA A 21 -14.33 -29.56 7.14
CA ALA A 21 -14.69 -28.21 6.81
C ALA A 21 -16.12 -28.21 6.24
N GLN A 22 -17.06 -27.65 6.98
CA GLN A 22 -18.40 -27.38 6.47
C GLN A 22 -18.34 -26.23 5.46
N ASP A 23 -18.64 -26.57 4.23
CA ASP A 23 -18.82 -25.67 3.11
C ASP A 23 -20.11 -24.86 3.34
N THR A 24 -19.99 -23.61 3.78
CA THR A 24 -21.10 -22.68 3.82
C THR A 24 -21.16 -21.89 2.53
N THR A 25 -21.82 -22.45 1.53
CA THR A 25 -22.30 -21.71 0.36
C THR A 25 -23.40 -20.75 0.79
N ALA A 26 -23.08 -19.49 0.98
CA ALA A 26 -24.06 -18.42 1.00
C ALA A 26 -23.62 -17.37 -0.02
N GLY A 27 -24.23 -17.46 -1.20
CA GLY A 27 -24.11 -16.45 -2.24
C GLY A 27 -24.79 -15.16 -1.80
N ARG A 28 -24.11 -14.02 -1.97
CA ARG A 28 -24.73 -12.73 -2.26
C ARG A 28 -23.76 -11.88 -3.07
N GLY A 29 -24.23 -11.53 -4.27
CA GLY A 29 -23.54 -10.63 -5.17
C GLY A 29 -23.43 -9.22 -4.58
N GLY A 30 -22.26 -8.64 -4.69
CA GLY A 30 -21.97 -7.23 -4.46
C GLY A 30 -20.97 -6.77 -5.52
N ARG A 31 -21.43 -5.93 -6.43
CA ARG A 31 -20.62 -5.25 -7.43
C ARG A 31 -19.76 -4.19 -6.73
N GLY A 32 -18.49 -4.11 -7.05
CA GLY A 32 -17.73 -2.89 -6.81
C GLY A 32 -16.24 -3.10 -6.57
N GLY A 33 -15.41 -2.64 -7.49
CA GLY A 33 -14.01 -2.31 -7.27
C GLY A 33 -13.03 -3.41 -7.67
N GLY A 34 -12.40 -3.25 -8.84
CA GLY A 34 -11.49 -4.15 -9.49
C GLY A 34 -10.31 -4.67 -8.66
N GLY A 35 -10.55 -5.71 -7.94
CA GLY A 35 -9.58 -6.74 -7.63
C GLY A 35 -10.04 -7.95 -8.43
N GLY A 36 -9.18 -8.58 -9.20
CA GLY A 36 -9.49 -9.77 -9.97
C GLY A 36 -10.03 -10.88 -9.09
N GLY A 37 -11.34 -10.84 -8.84
CA GLY A 37 -12.09 -11.91 -8.22
C GLY A 37 -12.09 -13.12 -9.13
N GLY A 38 -10.99 -13.86 -9.13
CA GLY A 38 -10.94 -15.16 -9.72
C GLY A 38 -12.01 -16.02 -9.05
N ARG A 39 -12.99 -16.50 -9.83
CA ARG A 39 -13.89 -17.56 -9.40
C ARG A 39 -13.04 -18.62 -8.71
N THR A 40 -13.43 -18.95 -7.46
CA THR A 40 -12.85 -20.12 -6.77
C THR A 40 -13.11 -21.33 -7.66
N VAL A 41 -12.12 -21.68 -8.49
CA VAL A 41 -12.18 -22.88 -9.31
C VAL A 41 -11.83 -24.03 -8.38
N VAL A 42 -12.79 -24.87 -8.07
CA VAL A 42 -12.50 -26.13 -7.37
C VAL A 42 -11.64 -26.96 -8.31
N ILE A 43 -10.37 -27.04 -8.00
CA ILE A 43 -9.39 -27.80 -8.79
C ILE A 43 -9.45 -29.25 -8.34
N THR A 44 -10.12 -30.08 -9.11
CA THR A 44 -10.20 -31.51 -8.88
C THR A 44 -9.08 -32.29 -9.58
N ASP A 45 -8.39 -31.67 -10.51
CA ASP A 45 -7.25 -32.23 -11.23
C ASP A 45 -5.93 -31.80 -10.55
N THR A 46 -5.25 -32.75 -9.93
CA THR A 46 -3.98 -32.49 -9.21
C THR A 46 -2.83 -32.06 -10.13
N ALA A 47 -2.81 -32.51 -11.39
CA ALA A 47 -1.80 -32.09 -12.35
C ALA A 47 -2.02 -30.61 -12.74
N ARG A 48 -3.27 -30.21 -12.97
CA ARG A 48 -3.63 -28.82 -13.24
C ARG A 48 -3.41 -27.94 -12.01
N ALA A 49 -3.73 -28.42 -10.81
CA ALA A 49 -3.46 -27.71 -9.57
C ALA A 49 -1.96 -27.40 -9.44
N ARG A 50 -1.12 -28.42 -9.66
CA ARG A 50 0.32 -28.24 -9.58
C ARG A 50 0.85 -27.25 -10.62
N ALA A 51 0.38 -27.29 -11.85
CA ALA A 51 0.75 -26.35 -12.89
C ALA A 51 0.37 -24.91 -12.54
N LEU A 52 -0.80 -24.70 -11.94
CA LEU A 52 -1.24 -23.38 -11.50
C LEU A 52 -0.40 -22.80 -10.36
N PHE A 53 0.09 -23.65 -9.45
CA PHE A 53 0.89 -23.21 -8.30
C PHE A 53 2.38 -23.04 -8.62
N VAL A 54 2.89 -23.66 -9.66
CA VAL A 54 4.33 -23.66 -9.98
C VAL A 54 4.65 -23.07 -11.34
N SER A 55 3.73 -22.33 -11.94
CA SER A 55 3.98 -21.69 -13.24
C SER A 55 5.13 -20.68 -13.11
N LYS A 56 6.09 -20.82 -14.02
CA LYS A 56 7.20 -19.89 -14.24
C LYS A 56 7.08 -19.20 -15.60
N ASN A 57 5.91 -19.33 -16.25
CA ASN A 57 5.70 -18.79 -17.59
C ASN A 57 5.10 -17.37 -17.50
N PRO A 58 5.80 -16.32 -17.94
CA PRO A 58 5.26 -14.97 -17.98
C PRO A 58 3.96 -14.84 -18.79
N ALA A 59 3.66 -15.77 -19.69
CA ALA A 59 2.40 -15.79 -20.43
C ALA A 59 1.18 -16.09 -19.53
N ASP A 60 1.40 -16.63 -18.32
CA ASP A 60 0.34 -16.84 -17.33
C ASP A 60 -0.01 -15.56 -16.56
N LEU A 61 0.77 -14.49 -16.70
CA LEU A 61 0.40 -13.18 -16.18
C LEU A 61 -0.89 -12.70 -16.84
N ALA A 62 -1.84 -12.37 -15.97
CA ALA A 62 -3.12 -11.84 -16.43
C ALA A 62 -2.91 -10.45 -17.05
N GLY A 63 -3.32 -10.32 -18.30
CA GLY A 63 -3.49 -9.02 -18.94
C GLY A 63 -4.87 -8.45 -18.67
N CYS A 64 -5.12 -7.22 -19.09
CA CYS A 64 -6.45 -6.62 -19.01
C CYS A 64 -7.45 -7.21 -20.01
N GLY A 65 -7.01 -8.00 -20.98
CA GLY A 65 -7.85 -8.72 -21.94
C GLY A 65 -8.90 -7.83 -22.62
N ALA A 66 -10.13 -8.32 -22.72
CA ALA A 66 -11.25 -7.56 -23.29
C ALA A 66 -11.64 -6.31 -22.48
N ASN A 67 -11.11 -6.13 -21.28
CA ASN A 67 -11.42 -4.97 -20.43
C ASN A 67 -10.49 -3.77 -20.71
N CYS A 68 -9.42 -3.92 -21.45
CA CYS A 68 -8.45 -2.85 -21.72
C CYS A 68 -9.10 -1.58 -22.28
N ASP A 69 -9.96 -1.71 -23.28
CA ASP A 69 -10.62 -0.56 -23.90
C ASP A 69 -11.55 0.18 -22.94
N ASN A 70 -12.24 -0.58 -22.06
CA ASN A 70 -13.07 0.03 -21.03
C ASN A 70 -12.21 0.80 -20.02
N GLN A 71 -11.10 0.23 -19.58
CA GLN A 71 -10.17 0.90 -18.67
C GLN A 71 -9.57 2.18 -19.29
N ILE A 72 -9.25 2.16 -20.58
CA ILE A 72 -8.78 3.35 -21.31
C ILE A 72 -9.87 4.42 -21.32
N ARG A 73 -11.12 4.07 -21.65
CA ARG A 73 -12.25 5.02 -21.62
C ARG A 73 -12.46 5.61 -20.23
N GLN A 74 -12.40 4.78 -19.18
CA GLN A 74 -12.54 5.22 -17.79
C GLN A 74 -11.43 6.21 -17.40
N ARG A 75 -10.18 5.95 -17.80
CA ARG A 75 -9.07 6.86 -17.56
C ARG A 75 -9.28 8.20 -18.27
N VAL A 76 -9.67 8.20 -19.55
CA VAL A 76 -9.97 9.43 -20.30
C VAL A 76 -11.10 10.23 -19.63
N SER A 77 -12.13 9.55 -19.17
CA SER A 77 -13.21 10.19 -18.40
C SER A 77 -12.70 10.79 -17.08
N THR A 78 -11.82 10.09 -16.38
CA THR A 78 -11.19 10.57 -15.14
C THR A 78 -10.31 11.80 -15.41
N ASP A 79 -9.51 11.78 -16.49
CA ASP A 79 -8.71 12.93 -16.93
C ASP A 79 -9.59 14.19 -17.07
N SER A 80 -10.67 14.08 -17.87
CA SER A 80 -11.60 15.18 -18.13
C SER A 80 -12.30 15.67 -16.85
N ALA A 81 -12.64 14.75 -15.97
CA ALA A 81 -13.27 15.09 -14.69
C ALA A 81 -12.31 15.86 -13.76
N TYR A 82 -11.04 15.48 -13.70
CA TYR A 82 -10.01 16.22 -12.96
C TYR A 82 -9.77 17.61 -13.57
N GLU A 83 -9.65 17.72 -14.90
CA GLU A 83 -9.50 19.00 -15.60
C GLU A 83 -10.66 19.96 -15.25
N ALA A 84 -11.90 19.46 -15.32
CA ALA A 84 -13.09 20.26 -15.01
C ALA A 84 -13.15 20.69 -13.54
N ARG A 85 -12.86 19.77 -12.60
CA ARG A 85 -12.92 20.06 -11.16
C ARG A 85 -11.77 20.94 -10.67
N ALA A 86 -10.60 20.83 -11.26
CA ALA A 86 -9.43 21.60 -10.87
C ALA A 86 -9.52 23.07 -11.35
N LYS A 87 -10.33 23.36 -12.37
CA LYS A 87 -10.44 24.71 -12.95
C LYS A 87 -10.85 25.73 -11.91
N GLY A 88 -9.98 26.70 -11.65
CA GLY A 88 -10.20 27.75 -10.65
C GLY A 88 -10.02 27.29 -9.19
N VAL A 89 -9.68 26.03 -8.95
CA VAL A 89 -9.47 25.44 -7.60
C VAL A 89 -7.99 25.16 -7.35
N MET A 90 -7.34 24.48 -8.27
CA MET A 90 -5.93 24.12 -8.17
C MET A 90 -5.31 23.97 -9.56
N GLU A 91 -4.00 24.02 -9.63
CA GLU A 91 -3.25 23.66 -10.82
C GLU A 91 -3.30 22.12 -11.00
N PHE A 92 -3.73 21.67 -12.17
CA PHE A 92 -3.74 20.26 -12.56
C PHE A 92 -3.00 20.07 -13.88
N ARG A 93 -2.13 19.10 -13.94
CA ARG A 93 -1.41 18.71 -15.15
C ARG A 93 -1.34 17.20 -15.27
N LYS A 94 -1.53 16.69 -16.47
CA LYS A 94 -1.11 15.35 -16.85
C LYS A 94 0.34 15.42 -17.29
N VAL A 95 1.19 14.62 -16.68
CA VAL A 95 2.63 14.66 -16.94
C VAL A 95 3.16 13.25 -17.15
N THR A 96 4.33 13.16 -17.76
CA THR A 96 5.11 11.92 -17.87
C THR A 96 6.53 12.19 -17.40
N TYR A 97 7.17 11.17 -16.88
CA TYR A 97 8.59 11.17 -16.55
C TYR A 97 9.17 9.78 -16.82
N LYS A 98 10.50 9.68 -16.89
CA LYS A 98 11.16 8.41 -17.14
C LYS A 98 11.49 7.69 -15.85
N SER A 99 11.19 6.39 -15.82
CA SER A 99 11.67 5.50 -14.77
C SER A 99 13.20 5.43 -14.77
N ARG A 100 13.81 5.50 -13.59
CA ARG A 100 15.26 5.41 -13.42
C ARG A 100 15.82 4.05 -13.80
N VAL A 101 15.00 3.00 -13.71
CA VAL A 101 15.48 1.61 -13.88
C VAL A 101 15.67 1.24 -15.34
N ASP A 102 14.79 1.69 -16.24
CA ASP A 102 14.80 1.28 -17.65
C ASP A 102 14.33 2.36 -18.64
N GLY A 103 14.05 3.56 -18.14
CA GLY A 103 13.62 4.70 -18.97
C GLY A 103 12.17 4.60 -19.43
N LEU A 104 11.36 3.67 -18.90
CA LEU A 104 9.93 3.58 -19.19
C LEU A 104 9.25 4.92 -18.88
N GLU A 105 8.39 5.39 -19.77
CA GLU A 105 7.58 6.59 -19.52
C GLU A 105 6.45 6.28 -18.55
N ILE A 106 6.46 6.96 -17.41
CA ILE A 106 5.48 6.80 -16.35
C ILE A 106 4.52 7.99 -16.38
N PRO A 107 3.23 7.75 -16.68
CA PRO A 107 2.22 8.80 -16.62
C PRO A 107 1.88 9.12 -15.16
N ALA A 108 1.60 10.41 -14.90
CA ALA A 108 1.23 10.87 -13.57
C ALA A 108 0.28 12.07 -13.64
N TYR A 109 -0.45 12.32 -12.55
CA TYR A 109 -1.11 13.60 -12.33
C TYR A 109 -0.26 14.46 -11.40
N PHE A 110 -0.23 15.74 -11.70
CA PHE A 110 0.41 16.77 -10.90
C PHE A 110 -0.63 17.77 -10.43
N PHE A 111 -0.63 18.07 -9.13
CA PHE A 111 -1.53 19.04 -8.51
C PHE A 111 -0.72 20.03 -7.69
N ALA A 112 -1.08 21.31 -7.75
CA ALA A 112 -0.44 22.35 -6.94
C ALA A 112 -1.41 23.49 -6.61
N PRO A 113 -1.16 24.29 -5.56
CA PRO A 113 -1.93 25.48 -5.29
C PRO A 113 -1.89 26.45 -6.48
N LEU A 114 -3.03 27.07 -6.85
CA LEU A 114 -3.06 28.14 -7.86
C LEU A 114 -2.24 29.34 -7.40
N THR A 115 -2.51 29.78 -6.18
CA THR A 115 -1.76 30.87 -5.55
C THR A 115 -0.65 30.28 -4.69
N LYS A 116 0.60 30.59 -5.03
CA LYS A 116 1.74 30.15 -4.25
C LYS A 116 1.84 30.98 -2.98
N LYS A 117 1.53 30.36 -1.83
CA LYS A 117 1.57 30.98 -0.50
C LYS A 117 2.98 31.05 0.09
N ALA A 118 3.94 30.38 -0.53
CA ALA A 118 5.35 30.36 -0.17
C ALA A 118 6.22 30.36 -1.44
N THR A 119 7.48 30.75 -1.31
CA THR A 119 8.46 30.71 -2.41
C THR A 119 8.72 29.26 -2.84
N LYS A 120 8.75 28.35 -1.88
CA LYS A 120 8.94 26.91 -2.07
C LYS A 120 7.88 26.15 -1.28
N HIS A 121 7.35 25.11 -1.90
CA HIS A 121 6.35 24.22 -1.34
C HIS A 121 6.90 22.82 -1.09
N ALA A 122 6.53 22.21 0.02
CA ALA A 122 6.75 20.77 0.21
C ALA A 122 5.95 19.96 -0.82
N ALA A 123 6.47 18.83 -1.23
CA ALA A 123 5.78 17.96 -2.18
C ALA A 123 5.65 16.52 -1.66
N ILE A 124 4.58 15.85 -2.08
CA ILE A 124 4.31 14.46 -1.73
C ILE A 124 4.14 13.64 -3.03
N VAL A 125 4.90 12.57 -3.13
CA VAL A 125 4.66 11.51 -4.09
C VAL A 125 3.58 10.61 -3.49
N TRP A 126 2.40 10.59 -4.11
CA TRP A 126 1.25 9.89 -3.57
C TRP A 126 0.85 8.72 -4.47
N VAL A 127 1.12 7.51 -4.02
CA VAL A 127 1.04 6.28 -4.80
C VAL A 127 -0.31 5.60 -4.59
N HIS A 128 -1.00 5.24 -5.68
CA HIS A 128 -2.27 4.51 -5.59
C HIS A 128 -2.09 3.06 -5.15
N GLY A 129 -3.14 2.48 -4.59
CA GLY A 129 -3.22 1.07 -4.24
C GLY A 129 -3.66 0.18 -5.39
N GLY A 130 -3.77 -1.13 -5.11
CA GLY A 130 -4.09 -2.16 -6.11
C GLY A 130 -2.95 -2.31 -7.10
N VAL A 131 -2.57 -3.51 -7.47
CA VAL A 131 -1.50 -3.66 -8.47
C VAL A 131 -1.99 -3.09 -9.80
N HIS A 132 -3.12 -3.60 -10.28
CA HIS A 132 -3.79 -3.16 -11.49
C HIS A 132 -4.93 -2.19 -11.15
N SER A 133 -4.57 -0.94 -10.88
CA SER A 133 -5.47 0.17 -10.60
C SER A 133 -4.93 1.44 -11.24
N ASN A 134 -5.50 2.59 -10.91
CA ASN A 134 -5.02 3.90 -11.32
C ASN A 134 -5.43 4.96 -10.30
N TRP A 135 -4.98 6.19 -10.51
CA TRP A 135 -5.40 7.33 -9.71
C TRP A 135 -6.81 7.77 -10.08
N GLY A 136 -7.80 7.32 -9.29
CA GLY A 136 -9.21 7.53 -9.56
C GLY A 136 -9.78 8.82 -8.97
N LEU A 137 -10.96 9.23 -9.48
CA LEU A 137 -11.64 10.46 -9.07
C LEU A 137 -12.13 10.46 -7.60
N SER A 138 -12.28 9.29 -7.00
CA SER A 138 -12.56 9.14 -5.56
C SER A 138 -11.49 9.77 -4.65
N MET A 139 -10.30 10.01 -5.18
CA MET A 139 -9.23 10.68 -4.45
C MET A 139 -9.33 12.21 -4.46
N TRP A 140 -10.26 12.78 -5.22
CA TRP A 140 -10.43 14.23 -5.34
C TRP A 140 -10.49 14.99 -4.00
N PRO A 141 -11.36 14.63 -3.02
CA PRO A 141 -11.48 15.41 -1.79
C PRO A 141 -10.19 15.40 -0.97
N PHE A 142 -9.46 14.30 -1.01
CA PHE A 142 -8.21 14.15 -0.27
C PHE A 142 -7.05 14.93 -0.91
N VAL A 143 -6.95 14.90 -2.24
CA VAL A 143 -5.96 15.70 -2.98
C VAL A 143 -6.25 17.18 -2.81
N LYS A 144 -7.53 17.57 -2.87
CA LYS A 144 -7.93 18.97 -2.65
C LYS A 144 -7.48 19.45 -1.27
N GLU A 145 -7.71 18.65 -0.22
CA GLU A 145 -7.26 18.99 1.13
C GLU A 145 -5.74 19.17 1.20
N ALA A 146 -4.96 18.26 0.57
CA ALA A 146 -3.51 18.37 0.51
C ALA A 146 -3.04 19.68 -0.15
N VAL A 147 -3.64 20.02 -1.28
CA VAL A 147 -3.31 21.25 -2.04
C VAL A 147 -3.72 22.50 -1.26
N ASP A 148 -4.88 22.49 -0.60
CA ASP A 148 -5.35 23.61 0.26
C ASP A 148 -4.39 23.87 1.43
N ARG A 149 -3.73 22.81 1.96
CA ARG A 149 -2.66 22.87 2.97
C ARG A 149 -1.34 23.41 2.42
N GLY A 150 -1.22 23.55 1.10
CA GLY A 150 -0.04 24.08 0.45
C GLY A 150 0.93 23.04 -0.09
N TYR A 151 0.59 21.75 -0.08
CA TYR A 151 1.40 20.69 -0.69
C TYR A 151 1.29 20.71 -2.21
N VAL A 152 2.39 20.36 -2.85
CA VAL A 152 2.42 19.90 -4.24
C VAL A 152 2.31 18.40 -4.24
N ILE A 153 1.44 17.85 -5.08
CA ILE A 153 1.19 16.41 -5.16
C ILE A 153 1.53 15.91 -6.56
N ILE A 154 2.27 14.79 -6.62
CA ILE A 154 2.43 14.01 -7.85
C ILE A 154 1.95 12.58 -7.61
N THR A 155 1.12 12.07 -8.51
CA THR A 155 0.51 10.74 -8.36
C THR A 155 0.88 9.87 -9.55
N PRO A 156 1.94 9.05 -9.42
CA PRO A 156 2.35 8.16 -10.49
C PRO A 156 1.32 7.06 -10.74
N ASN A 157 1.03 6.80 -12.02
CA ASN A 157 0.45 5.54 -12.46
C ASN A 157 1.63 4.65 -12.91
N TYR A 158 2.22 3.95 -11.93
CA TYR A 158 3.39 3.10 -12.14
C TYR A 158 3.08 1.95 -13.11
N ARG A 159 4.12 1.26 -13.62
CA ARG A 159 3.93 0.08 -14.48
C ARG A 159 2.93 -0.89 -13.89
N GLY A 160 2.10 -1.49 -14.72
CA GLY A 160 0.98 -2.32 -14.26
C GLY A 160 -0.32 -1.56 -14.01
N SER A 161 -0.33 -0.21 -13.98
CA SER A 161 -1.55 0.57 -13.82
C SER A 161 -2.52 0.38 -14.97
N THR A 162 -3.82 0.51 -14.66
CA THR A 162 -4.90 0.34 -15.65
C THR A 162 -5.14 1.60 -16.49
N GLY A 163 -5.70 1.41 -17.68
CA GLY A 163 -6.06 2.51 -18.58
C GLY A 163 -4.96 2.93 -19.57
N TYR A 164 -3.86 2.18 -19.61
CA TYR A 164 -2.72 2.42 -20.50
C TYR A 164 -2.48 1.28 -21.50
N GLY A 165 -3.43 0.38 -21.64
CA GLY A 165 -3.37 -0.77 -22.54
C GLY A 165 -2.75 -2.02 -21.89
N ASN A 166 -2.78 -3.12 -22.66
CA ASN A 166 -2.38 -4.43 -22.16
C ASN A 166 -0.87 -4.51 -21.90
N ASP A 167 -0.07 -3.91 -22.77
CA ASP A 167 1.39 -3.98 -22.64
C ASP A 167 1.87 -3.29 -21.36
N PHE A 168 1.35 -2.10 -21.06
CA PHE A 168 1.66 -1.41 -19.81
C PHE A 168 1.15 -2.16 -18.58
N HIS A 169 -0.04 -2.76 -18.68
CA HIS A 169 -0.63 -3.59 -17.61
C HIS A 169 0.26 -4.77 -17.26
N ARG A 170 0.86 -5.43 -18.24
CA ARG A 170 1.71 -6.61 -18.02
C ARG A 170 3.13 -6.31 -17.56
N LEU A 171 3.55 -5.04 -17.54
CA LEU A 171 4.88 -4.64 -17.06
C LEU A 171 5.03 -4.66 -15.53
N ILE A 172 3.99 -5.03 -14.80
CA ILE A 172 4.08 -5.10 -13.33
C ILE A 172 5.25 -5.98 -12.89
N ASP A 173 5.95 -5.53 -11.86
CA ASP A 173 7.02 -6.26 -11.19
C ASP A 173 6.90 -6.03 -9.69
N TYR A 174 5.97 -6.73 -9.08
CA TYR A 174 5.43 -6.51 -7.73
C TYR A 174 6.51 -6.46 -6.63
N GLY A 175 6.85 -5.27 -6.14
CA GLY A 175 7.95 -5.01 -5.20
C GLY A 175 9.32 -4.92 -5.89
N GLY A 176 9.31 -4.69 -7.20
CA GLY A 176 10.50 -4.49 -8.02
C GLY A 176 10.51 -3.14 -8.71
N LYS A 177 10.41 -3.14 -10.03
CA LYS A 177 10.60 -1.94 -10.88
C LYS A 177 9.53 -0.84 -10.64
N GLU A 178 8.29 -1.19 -10.27
CA GLU A 178 7.26 -0.18 -9.97
C GLU A 178 7.60 0.65 -8.72
N VAL A 179 8.43 0.12 -7.83
CA VAL A 179 8.96 0.87 -6.68
C VAL A 179 9.88 1.99 -7.16
N ASP A 180 10.69 1.72 -8.17
CA ASP A 180 11.55 2.71 -8.83
C ASP A 180 10.75 3.69 -9.70
N ASP A 181 9.67 3.25 -10.33
CA ASP A 181 8.77 4.14 -11.06
C ASP A 181 8.22 5.25 -10.14
N ALA A 182 7.76 4.87 -8.95
CA ALA A 182 7.26 5.81 -7.98
C ALA A 182 8.35 6.75 -7.43
N LEU A 183 9.55 6.22 -7.15
CA LEU A 183 10.71 7.03 -6.75
C LEU A 183 11.09 8.04 -7.81
N SER A 184 11.02 7.65 -9.09
CA SER A 184 11.43 8.49 -10.23
C SER A 184 10.56 9.74 -10.40
N ALA A 185 9.36 9.80 -9.78
CA ALA A 185 8.55 11.00 -9.73
C ALA A 185 9.28 12.21 -9.11
N VAL A 186 10.27 11.94 -8.26
CA VAL A 186 11.13 12.98 -7.66
C VAL A 186 11.93 13.72 -8.71
N ASP A 187 12.34 13.07 -9.80
CA ASP A 187 13.10 13.73 -10.86
C ASP A 187 12.23 14.74 -11.63
N TYR A 188 10.95 14.44 -11.81
CA TYR A 188 10.01 15.44 -12.30
C TYR A 188 9.83 16.59 -11.30
N LEU A 189 9.67 16.29 -10.01
CA LEU A 189 9.52 17.34 -8.98
C LEU A 189 10.74 18.29 -8.92
N LYS A 190 11.94 17.82 -9.22
CA LYS A 190 13.16 18.63 -9.30
C LYS A 190 13.10 19.67 -10.42
N THR A 191 12.32 19.45 -11.47
CA THR A 191 12.14 20.43 -12.57
C THR A 191 11.16 21.55 -12.22
N VAL A 192 10.39 21.40 -11.15
CA VAL A 192 9.36 22.34 -10.73
C VAL A 192 9.97 23.39 -9.82
N SER A 193 10.12 24.63 -10.30
CA SER A 193 10.88 25.69 -9.64
C SER A 193 10.39 26.06 -8.24
N PHE A 194 9.11 25.88 -7.94
CA PHE A 194 8.50 26.20 -6.64
C PHE A 194 8.39 24.98 -5.70
N VAL A 195 8.95 23.81 -6.05
CA VAL A 195 9.06 22.67 -5.14
C VAL A 195 10.35 22.75 -4.35
N ASP A 196 10.25 22.47 -3.05
CA ASP A 196 11.39 22.34 -2.16
C ASP A 196 11.90 20.88 -2.15
N GLN A 197 13.12 20.68 -2.62
CA GLN A 197 13.73 19.36 -2.72
C GLN A 197 14.10 18.76 -1.35
N ASP A 198 14.21 19.60 -0.33
CA ASP A 198 14.51 19.15 1.05
C ASP A 198 13.25 18.79 1.83
N ARG A 199 12.05 18.98 1.24
CA ARG A 199 10.75 18.74 1.88
C ARG A 199 9.86 17.83 1.05
N LEU A 200 10.40 16.66 0.69
CA LEU A 200 9.69 15.63 -0.04
C LEU A 200 9.12 14.59 0.90
N GLY A 201 7.87 14.23 0.71
CA GLY A 201 7.22 13.11 1.38
C GLY A 201 6.76 12.06 0.40
N MET A 202 6.46 10.88 0.92
CA MET A 202 5.84 9.80 0.15
C MET A 202 4.68 9.20 0.92
N MET A 203 3.58 8.87 0.24
CA MET A 203 2.47 8.16 0.88
C MET A 203 1.71 7.30 -0.10
N GLY A 204 0.99 6.31 0.46
CA GLY A 204 0.12 5.47 -0.35
C GLY A 204 -0.70 4.48 0.47
N TRP A 205 -1.65 3.82 -0.21
CA TRP A 205 -2.51 2.80 0.36
C TRP A 205 -2.24 1.44 -0.24
N SER A 206 -2.41 0.37 0.58
CA SER A 206 -2.32 -1.00 0.09
C SER A 206 -1.00 -1.21 -0.65
N HIS A 207 -1.00 -1.56 -1.91
CA HIS A 207 0.19 -1.63 -2.75
C HIS A 207 0.96 -0.30 -2.82
N GLY A 208 0.27 0.86 -2.83
CA GLY A 208 0.94 2.16 -2.72
C GLY A 208 1.64 2.37 -1.38
N GLY A 209 1.07 1.84 -0.29
CA GLY A 209 1.71 1.80 1.03
C GLY A 209 2.93 0.88 1.06
N PHE A 210 2.87 -0.23 0.36
CA PHE A 210 3.98 -1.15 0.13
C PHE A 210 5.14 -0.48 -0.62
N ILE A 211 4.85 0.18 -1.74
CA ILE A 211 5.83 0.96 -2.51
C ILE A 211 6.44 2.07 -1.64
N THR A 212 5.61 2.74 -0.82
CA THR A 212 6.08 3.75 0.13
C THR A 212 7.07 3.16 1.13
N ALA A 213 6.73 2.05 1.78
CA ALA A 213 7.60 1.41 2.76
C ALA A 213 8.93 0.97 2.14
N LEU A 214 8.90 0.29 0.98
CA LEU A 214 10.11 -0.14 0.29
C LEU A 214 11.00 1.04 -0.09
N ASN A 215 10.45 2.17 -0.52
CA ASN A 215 11.23 3.36 -0.82
C ASN A 215 11.85 4.01 0.43
N LEU A 216 11.14 4.04 1.56
CA LEU A 216 11.67 4.62 2.81
C LEU A 216 12.77 3.75 3.44
N PHE A 217 12.82 2.47 3.12
CA PHE A 217 13.82 1.53 3.62
C PHE A 217 15.07 1.41 2.73
N ARG A 218 15.14 2.18 1.64
CA ARG A 218 16.37 2.26 0.81
C ARG A 218 17.47 2.99 1.56
N ASP A 219 18.71 2.60 1.31
CA ASP A 219 19.86 3.29 1.88
C ASP A 219 19.94 4.75 1.46
N GLU A 220 19.67 5.02 0.17
CA GLU A 220 19.57 6.34 -0.41
C GLU A 220 18.15 6.61 -0.86
N GLN A 221 17.48 7.54 -0.22
CA GLN A 221 16.14 7.98 -0.57
C GLN A 221 15.99 9.49 -0.26
N PRO A 222 15.20 10.24 -1.06
CA PRO A 222 15.10 11.69 -0.93
C PRO A 222 13.99 12.15 0.02
N PHE A 223 13.22 11.24 0.58
CA PHE A 223 12.03 11.56 1.36
C PHE A 223 12.41 11.91 2.79
N ARG A 224 11.74 12.91 3.33
CA ARG A 224 11.90 13.36 4.70
C ARG A 224 10.91 12.72 5.66
N ALA A 225 9.80 12.22 5.14
CA ALA A 225 8.80 11.47 5.89
C ALA A 225 7.92 10.66 4.94
N GLY A 226 7.29 9.62 5.44
CA GLY A 226 6.30 8.89 4.64
C GLY A 226 5.17 8.29 5.45
N ALA A 227 4.06 7.99 4.76
CA ALA A 227 2.87 7.41 5.37
C ALA A 227 2.35 6.21 4.58
N ALA A 228 2.26 5.05 5.21
CA ALA A 228 1.74 3.84 4.62
C ALA A 228 0.41 3.44 5.27
N MET A 229 -0.65 3.41 4.47
CA MET A 229 -2.00 3.09 4.90
C MET A 229 -2.35 1.68 4.46
N VAL A 230 -2.71 0.83 5.40
CA VAL A 230 -3.04 -0.60 5.17
C VAL A 230 -2.08 -1.28 4.18
N PRO A 231 -0.75 -1.14 4.37
CA PRO A 231 0.23 -1.55 3.38
C PRO A 231 0.33 -3.07 3.26
N VAL A 232 0.67 -3.57 2.07
CA VAL A 232 1.24 -4.91 1.94
C VAL A 232 2.62 -4.90 2.59
N THR A 233 2.96 -5.89 3.40
CA THR A 233 4.19 -5.86 4.20
C THR A 233 4.98 -7.15 4.20
N ASN A 234 4.33 -8.29 3.91
CA ASN A 234 4.96 -9.61 3.90
C ASN A 234 4.37 -10.49 2.80
N LEU A 235 5.11 -10.67 1.72
CA LEU A 235 4.64 -11.41 0.55
C LEU A 235 4.46 -12.91 0.80
N ILE A 236 5.17 -13.47 1.77
CA ILE A 236 4.99 -14.87 2.16
C ILE A 236 3.62 -15.06 2.82
N PHE A 237 3.24 -14.16 3.74
CA PHE A 237 1.90 -14.18 4.33
C PHE A 237 0.81 -13.89 3.31
N ARG A 238 1.04 -12.88 2.45
CA ARG A 238 0.08 -12.51 1.42
C ARG A 238 -0.26 -13.68 0.50
N LEU A 239 0.74 -14.45 0.05
CA LEU A 239 0.51 -15.60 -0.81
C LEU A 239 -0.20 -16.74 -0.09
N SER A 240 0.06 -16.93 1.21
CA SER A 240 -0.65 -17.97 1.98
C SER A 240 -2.12 -17.63 2.24
N ASP A 241 -2.47 -16.34 2.21
CA ASP A 241 -3.82 -15.84 2.48
C ASP A 241 -4.68 -15.71 1.22
N HIS A 242 -4.06 -15.48 0.06
CA HIS A 242 -4.71 -15.39 -1.24
C HIS A 242 -4.60 -16.71 -2.00
N GLY A 243 -5.67 -17.12 -2.63
CA GLY A 243 -5.74 -18.44 -3.26
C GLY A 243 -4.82 -18.65 -4.48
N PRO A 244 -4.92 -19.84 -5.11
CA PRO A 244 -3.99 -20.30 -6.15
C PRO A 244 -3.81 -19.36 -7.34
N GLY A 245 -4.87 -18.65 -7.73
CA GLY A 245 -4.80 -17.70 -8.85
C GLY A 245 -3.83 -16.57 -8.57
N TYR A 246 -3.88 -16.00 -7.37
CA TYR A 246 -2.97 -14.93 -6.96
C TYR A 246 -1.52 -15.44 -6.87
N GLN A 247 -1.32 -16.63 -6.31
CA GLN A 247 0.01 -17.25 -6.22
C GLN A 247 0.61 -17.50 -7.61
N ARG A 248 -0.18 -18.00 -8.54
CA ARG A 248 0.27 -18.23 -9.92
C ARG A 248 0.71 -16.94 -10.59
N ASP A 249 -0.14 -15.92 -10.54
CA ASP A 249 0.13 -14.64 -11.21
C ASP A 249 1.41 -14.01 -10.63
N TYR A 250 1.58 -14.07 -9.31
CA TYR A 250 2.77 -13.58 -8.64
C TYR A 250 4.04 -14.37 -8.99
N ALA A 251 3.95 -15.69 -8.95
CA ALA A 251 5.10 -16.56 -9.23
C ALA A 251 5.54 -16.51 -10.70
N ALA A 252 4.65 -16.08 -11.60
CA ALA A 252 4.94 -15.97 -13.03
C ALA A 252 5.57 -14.61 -13.41
N GLU A 253 5.58 -13.61 -12.53
CA GLU A 253 6.22 -12.32 -12.82
C GLU A 253 7.70 -12.51 -13.15
N GLU A 254 8.19 -11.77 -14.16
CA GLU A 254 9.57 -11.88 -14.67
C GLU A 254 10.62 -11.74 -13.56
N GLY A 255 10.39 -10.82 -12.61
CA GLY A 255 11.30 -10.57 -11.52
C GLY A 255 11.24 -11.58 -10.38
N ILE A 256 10.20 -12.44 -10.31
CA ILE A 256 9.98 -13.40 -9.21
C ILE A 256 10.26 -14.84 -9.63
N GLN A 257 9.62 -15.31 -10.71
CA GLN A 257 9.88 -16.62 -11.34
C GLN A 257 9.92 -17.81 -10.38
N GLY A 258 8.94 -17.89 -9.48
CA GLY A 258 8.82 -19.06 -8.59
C GLY A 258 8.00 -18.80 -7.33
N LEU A 259 7.54 -19.84 -6.68
CA LEU A 259 6.85 -19.81 -5.39
C LEU A 259 7.83 -19.46 -4.25
N PRO A 260 7.33 -19.07 -3.06
CA PRO A 260 8.19 -18.66 -1.94
C PRO A 260 9.26 -19.67 -1.57
N PHE A 261 8.95 -20.96 -1.56
CA PHE A 261 9.93 -22.01 -1.23
C PHE A 261 10.97 -22.26 -2.35
N GLU A 262 10.71 -21.78 -3.57
CA GLU A 262 11.64 -21.88 -4.70
C GLU A 262 12.56 -20.66 -4.80
N ASN A 263 12.10 -19.49 -4.34
CA ASN A 263 12.83 -18.22 -4.44
C ASN A 263 12.72 -17.38 -3.16
N VAL A 264 12.97 -17.98 -2.00
CA VAL A 264 12.86 -17.32 -0.68
C VAL A 264 13.59 -15.97 -0.62
N PRO A 265 14.84 -15.82 -1.14
CA PRO A 265 15.53 -14.54 -1.06
C PRO A 265 14.79 -13.39 -1.73
N GLU A 266 14.14 -13.64 -2.87
CA GLU A 266 13.39 -12.62 -3.60
C GLU A 266 12.12 -12.19 -2.86
N TYR A 267 11.41 -13.13 -2.25
CA TYR A 267 10.26 -12.83 -1.41
C TYR A 267 10.63 -12.02 -0.17
N ILE A 268 11.75 -12.32 0.48
CA ILE A 268 12.29 -11.54 1.60
C ILE A 268 12.67 -10.14 1.12
N ARG A 269 13.41 -10.04 0.01
CA ARG A 269 13.86 -8.77 -0.56
C ARG A 269 12.69 -7.83 -0.87
N ARG A 270 11.57 -8.36 -1.31
CA ARG A 270 10.36 -7.61 -1.66
C ARG A 270 9.40 -7.37 -0.49
N SER A 271 9.68 -7.88 0.70
CA SER A 271 8.76 -7.76 1.84
C SER A 271 9.23 -6.71 2.85
N PRO A 272 8.56 -5.56 2.98
CA PRO A 272 8.97 -4.47 3.86
C PRO A 272 9.28 -4.86 5.29
N VAL A 273 8.58 -5.85 5.84
CA VAL A 273 8.75 -6.28 7.23
C VAL A 273 10.18 -6.74 7.55
N PHE A 274 10.91 -7.23 6.56
CA PHE A 274 12.29 -7.67 6.74
C PHE A 274 13.34 -6.55 6.60
N HIS A 275 12.90 -5.32 6.32
CA HIS A 275 13.77 -4.18 6.08
C HIS A 275 13.53 -3.01 7.06
N VAL A 276 12.74 -3.21 8.10
CA VAL A 276 12.35 -2.17 9.06
C VAL A 276 13.56 -1.48 9.70
N GLU A 277 14.64 -2.21 9.95
CA GLU A 277 15.87 -1.66 10.52
C GLU A 277 16.56 -0.62 9.63
N ASN A 278 16.25 -0.59 8.33
CA ASN A 278 16.78 0.41 7.41
C ASN A 278 16.03 1.76 7.46
N LEU A 279 14.93 1.86 8.22
CA LEU A 279 14.19 3.11 8.34
C LEU A 279 15.06 4.20 8.98
N LYS A 280 15.23 5.32 8.27
CA LYS A 280 16.07 6.47 8.67
C LYS A 280 15.27 7.77 8.85
N VAL A 281 14.00 7.79 8.44
CA VAL A 281 13.11 8.96 8.47
C VAL A 281 11.77 8.62 9.14
N PRO A 282 11.03 9.62 9.64
CA PRO A 282 9.71 9.38 10.21
C PRO A 282 8.76 8.66 9.27
N MET A 283 8.07 7.66 9.79
CA MET A 283 7.06 6.86 9.08
C MET A 283 5.78 6.73 9.89
N LEU A 284 4.64 7.07 9.27
CA LEU A 284 3.30 6.83 9.80
C LEU A 284 2.71 5.58 9.18
N VAL A 285 2.13 4.71 10.00
CA VAL A 285 1.44 3.49 9.53
C VAL A 285 0.06 3.37 10.15
N HIS A 286 -0.98 3.28 9.33
CA HIS A 286 -2.35 3.02 9.75
C HIS A 286 -2.80 1.65 9.23
N VAL A 287 -3.39 0.84 10.12
CA VAL A 287 -3.89 -0.49 9.79
C VAL A 287 -5.25 -0.74 10.43
N ALA A 288 -6.04 -1.66 9.88
CA ALA A 288 -7.38 -2.01 10.37
C ALA A 288 -7.44 -3.49 10.74
N THR A 289 -8.09 -3.82 11.89
CA THR A 289 -8.16 -5.21 12.34
C THR A 289 -9.10 -6.08 11.51
N ASN A 290 -10.08 -5.47 10.83
CA ASN A 290 -11.02 -6.13 9.92
C ASN A 290 -10.67 -5.90 8.44
N ASP A 291 -9.39 -5.67 8.14
CA ASP A 291 -8.91 -5.62 6.76
C ASP A 291 -9.06 -7.00 6.11
N CYS A 292 -9.74 -7.08 4.97
CA CYS A 292 -10.02 -8.31 4.27
C CYS A 292 -9.23 -8.47 2.96
N ASP A 293 -8.36 -7.52 2.67
CA ASP A 293 -7.43 -7.59 1.53
C ASP A 293 -6.00 -7.78 2.05
N VAL A 294 -5.48 -6.84 2.85
CA VAL A 294 -4.22 -7.05 3.56
C VAL A 294 -4.55 -7.47 4.99
N TYR A 295 -4.65 -8.76 5.22
CA TYR A 295 -5.09 -9.29 6.50
C TYR A 295 -4.29 -8.74 7.68
N PHE A 296 -4.98 -8.44 8.77
CA PHE A 296 -4.38 -7.78 9.93
C PHE A 296 -3.13 -8.48 10.47
N ARG A 297 -3.06 -9.81 10.42
CA ARG A 297 -1.87 -10.57 10.87
C ARG A 297 -0.58 -10.20 10.13
N GLU A 298 -0.68 -9.90 8.83
CA GLU A 298 0.44 -9.38 8.03
C GLU A 298 0.88 -8.01 8.56
N ASN A 299 -0.06 -7.09 8.71
CA ASN A 299 0.18 -5.75 9.22
C ASN A 299 0.56 -5.72 10.71
N GLN A 300 0.03 -6.62 11.52
CA GLN A 300 0.37 -6.73 12.94
C GLN A 300 1.87 -7.00 13.13
N GLN A 301 2.42 -7.92 12.36
CA GLN A 301 3.85 -8.21 12.38
C GLN A 301 4.66 -6.95 12.05
N PHE A 302 4.30 -6.23 11.00
CA PHE A 302 4.99 -5.02 10.58
C PHE A 302 4.94 -3.91 11.62
N VAL A 303 3.75 -3.64 12.17
CA VAL A 303 3.55 -2.64 13.24
C VAL A 303 4.38 -2.96 14.47
N TYR A 304 4.40 -4.23 14.90
CA TYR A 304 5.18 -4.63 16.08
C TYR A 304 6.68 -4.54 15.83
N THR A 305 7.15 -4.90 14.64
CA THR A 305 8.56 -4.76 14.26
C THR A 305 8.99 -3.30 14.24
N LEU A 306 8.17 -2.40 13.68
CA LEU A 306 8.42 -0.96 13.70
C LEU A 306 8.51 -0.42 15.14
N ARG A 307 7.57 -0.78 16.00
CA ARG A 307 7.55 -0.36 17.41
C ARG A 307 8.76 -0.87 18.20
N ALA A 308 9.22 -2.07 17.87
CA ALA A 308 10.37 -2.69 18.54
C ALA A 308 11.70 -2.09 18.09
N LEU A 309 11.89 -1.90 16.77
CA LEU A 309 13.17 -1.53 16.20
C LEU A 309 13.33 -0.03 15.92
N LYS A 310 12.23 0.68 15.70
CA LYS A 310 12.20 2.10 15.29
C LYS A 310 11.17 2.92 16.07
N PRO A 311 11.14 2.83 17.41
CA PRO A 311 10.11 3.51 18.22
C PRO A 311 10.11 5.02 18.05
N ASP A 312 11.28 5.63 17.80
CA ASP A 312 11.42 7.08 17.66
C ASP A 312 11.09 7.60 16.25
N LEU A 313 11.11 6.71 15.26
CA LEU A 313 10.84 7.05 13.85
C LEU A 313 9.48 6.56 13.37
N SER A 314 8.80 5.68 14.09
CA SER A 314 7.53 5.13 13.66
C SER A 314 6.37 5.60 14.49
N GLU A 315 5.34 6.10 13.83
CA GLU A 315 4.01 6.33 14.37
C GLU A 315 3.06 5.29 13.81
N THR A 316 2.42 4.52 14.68
CA THR A 316 1.54 3.44 14.22
C THR A 316 0.19 3.51 14.88
N LYS A 317 -0.89 3.37 14.12
CA LYS A 317 -2.25 3.30 14.63
C LYS A 317 -2.96 2.07 14.12
N ILE A 318 -3.47 1.27 15.04
CA ILE A 318 -4.36 0.15 14.75
C ILE A 318 -5.79 0.62 14.99
N TYR A 319 -6.61 0.61 13.94
CA TYR A 319 -8.05 0.86 14.01
C TYR A 319 -8.77 -0.45 14.23
N VAL A 320 -9.50 -0.55 15.33
CA VAL A 320 -10.21 -1.77 15.71
C VAL A 320 -11.59 -1.77 15.05
N ASN A 321 -11.81 -2.69 14.12
CA ASN A 321 -13.07 -2.85 13.39
C ASN A 321 -13.66 -1.52 12.89
N PRO A 322 -12.85 -0.68 12.19
CA PRO A 322 -13.39 0.56 11.66
C PRO A 322 -14.56 0.27 10.71
N PRO A 323 -15.48 1.25 10.52
CA PRO A 323 -16.63 1.08 9.65
C PRO A 323 -16.23 0.60 8.27
N GLN A 324 -16.96 -0.36 7.76
CA GLN A 324 -16.67 -0.99 6.48
C GLN A 324 -16.96 -0.01 5.33
N GLY A 325 -16.00 0.16 4.42
CA GLY A 325 -16.19 0.89 3.17
C GLY A 325 -17.05 0.12 2.17
N ALA A 326 -17.24 0.67 0.99
CA ALA A 326 -17.79 -0.06 -0.14
C ALA A 326 -16.92 -1.31 -0.38
N GLY A 327 -17.51 -2.51 -0.23
CA GLY A 327 -16.74 -3.77 -0.29
C GLY A 327 -16.69 -4.54 1.03
N GLY A 328 -17.22 -3.99 2.12
CA GLY A 328 -17.49 -4.75 3.35
C GLY A 328 -16.30 -5.03 4.26
N CYS A 329 -15.16 -4.31 4.13
CA CYS A 329 -14.03 -4.51 5.01
C CYS A 329 -13.23 -3.24 5.31
N GLY A 330 -12.39 -3.29 6.37
CA GLY A 330 -11.61 -2.16 6.85
C GLY A 330 -10.50 -1.69 5.91
N HIS A 331 -10.23 -2.36 4.81
CA HIS A 331 -9.17 -1.99 3.87
C HIS A 331 -9.30 -0.57 3.30
N THR A 332 -10.50 -0.06 3.20
CA THR A 332 -10.79 1.26 2.66
C THR A 332 -11.32 2.25 3.69
N PHE A 333 -11.21 1.94 4.99
CA PHE A 333 -11.86 2.71 6.06
C PHE A 333 -11.56 4.22 6.01
N ASN A 334 -10.36 4.61 5.65
CA ASN A 334 -9.92 6.01 5.65
C ASN A 334 -9.99 6.71 4.28
N ARG A 335 -10.45 6.03 3.23
CA ARG A 335 -10.63 6.63 1.89
C ARG A 335 -12.06 6.47 1.35
N ARG A 336 -13.00 6.42 2.26
CA ARG A 336 -14.42 6.33 1.92
C ARG A 336 -14.93 7.67 1.38
N VAL A 337 -15.67 7.59 0.30
CA VAL A 337 -16.36 8.72 -0.30
C VAL A 337 -17.76 8.29 -0.68
N ASN A 338 -18.69 9.22 -0.63
CA ASN A 338 -20.00 9.03 -1.19
C ASN A 338 -19.88 8.81 -2.70
N PRO A 339 -20.41 7.73 -3.26
CA PRO A 339 -20.25 7.39 -4.68
C PRO A 339 -20.89 8.39 -5.63
N THR A 340 -21.89 9.16 -5.17
CA THR A 340 -22.62 10.16 -5.98
C THR A 340 -21.98 11.54 -5.87
N SER A 341 -21.77 12.04 -4.64
CA SER A 341 -21.21 13.39 -4.43
C SER A 341 -19.68 13.41 -4.54
N THR A 342 -19.03 12.25 -4.37
CA THR A 342 -17.57 12.11 -4.22
C THR A 342 -16.99 12.90 -3.05
N GLU A 343 -17.82 13.26 -2.08
CA GLU A 343 -17.41 13.84 -0.81
C GLU A 343 -17.00 12.75 0.18
N ARG A 344 -16.20 13.10 1.15
CA ARG A 344 -15.76 12.17 2.21
C ARG A 344 -16.95 11.74 3.06
N ASP A 345 -16.97 10.47 3.49
CA ASP A 345 -17.98 9.96 4.44
C ASP A 345 -17.77 10.49 5.87
N ASP A 346 -16.54 10.90 6.18
CA ASP A 346 -16.15 11.47 7.46
C ASP A 346 -16.58 10.67 8.70
N THR A 347 -16.41 9.35 8.64
CA THR A 347 -16.54 8.54 9.87
C THR A 347 -15.48 8.96 10.89
N PRO A 348 -15.71 8.76 12.20
CA PRO A 348 -14.74 9.12 13.24
C PRO A 348 -13.33 8.57 12.97
N GLU A 349 -13.23 7.32 12.51
CA GLU A 349 -11.95 6.67 12.19
C GLU A 349 -11.30 7.28 10.94
N GLN A 350 -12.09 7.67 9.95
CA GLN A 350 -11.60 8.37 8.77
C GLN A 350 -11.07 9.74 9.14
N ILE A 351 -11.80 10.52 9.93
CA ILE A 351 -11.39 11.84 10.44
C ILE A 351 -10.10 11.70 11.26
N ASP A 352 -10.04 10.77 12.22
CA ASP A 352 -8.83 10.54 13.03
C ASP A 352 -7.63 10.18 12.16
N SER A 353 -7.81 9.28 11.19
CA SER A 353 -6.75 8.85 10.28
C SER A 353 -6.18 10.02 9.48
N TRP A 354 -7.02 10.88 8.93
CA TRP A 354 -6.57 12.03 8.15
C TRP A 354 -5.99 13.14 9.01
N ASN A 355 -6.55 13.41 10.18
CA ASN A 355 -5.98 14.39 11.12
C ASN A 355 -4.57 13.97 11.53
N ARG A 356 -4.33 12.67 11.82
CA ARG A 356 -2.99 12.15 12.10
C ARG A 356 -2.06 12.29 10.90
N THR A 357 -2.55 11.94 9.72
CA THR A 357 -1.77 12.01 8.48
C THR A 357 -1.30 13.43 8.21
N TRP A 358 -2.20 14.42 8.28
CA TRP A 358 -1.81 15.80 8.02
C TRP A 358 -0.99 16.41 9.16
N THR A 359 -1.30 16.09 10.43
CA THR A 359 -0.47 16.52 11.55
C THR A 359 0.96 15.98 11.40
N PHE A 360 1.10 14.72 11.00
CA PHE A 360 2.40 14.09 10.76
C PHE A 360 3.17 14.79 9.62
N PHE A 361 2.54 15.02 8.47
CA PHE A 361 3.21 15.68 7.36
C PHE A 361 3.46 17.16 7.64
N ASP A 362 2.52 17.91 8.23
CA ASP A 362 2.69 19.31 8.59
C ASP A 362 3.86 19.51 9.56
N TRP A 363 4.05 18.56 10.49
CA TRP A 363 5.19 18.58 11.41
C TRP A 363 6.51 18.29 10.70
N ASN A 364 6.54 17.27 9.85
CA ASN A 364 7.77 16.80 9.24
C ASN A 364 8.17 17.55 7.97
N LEU A 365 7.22 18.07 7.18
CA LEU A 365 7.48 18.71 5.89
C LEU A 365 7.26 20.23 5.93
N ARG A 366 6.44 20.77 6.84
CA ARG A 366 6.16 22.19 6.97
C ARG A 366 5.82 22.84 5.62
N PRO A 367 4.62 22.60 5.06
CA PRO A 367 4.30 22.88 3.65
C PRO A 367 4.48 24.33 3.22
N LEU A 368 4.36 25.29 4.16
CA LEU A 368 4.39 26.73 3.90
C LEU A 368 5.59 27.45 4.54
N SER A 369 6.55 26.76 5.15
CA SER A 369 7.69 27.38 5.80
C SER A 369 8.99 26.68 5.42
N GLU A 370 10.07 27.45 5.26
CA GLU A 370 11.40 26.90 5.04
C GLU A 370 11.87 26.14 6.29
N ILE A 371 12.53 25.02 6.06
CA ILE A 371 13.22 24.30 7.12
C ILE A 371 14.59 24.97 7.31
N ARG A 372 14.81 25.55 8.47
CA ARG A 372 16.13 26.06 8.82
C ARG A 372 17.11 24.88 8.95
N LYS A 373 18.28 25.02 8.35
CA LYS A 373 19.35 23.99 8.37
C LYS A 373 19.86 23.67 9.77
N ASP A 374 19.66 24.60 10.70
CA ASP A 374 20.05 24.51 12.12
C ASP A 374 19.07 23.71 13.00
N ASN A 375 17.85 23.40 12.48
CA ASN A 375 16.85 22.62 13.21
C ASN A 375 16.76 21.18 12.71
N GLN A 376 17.88 20.53 12.47
CA GLN A 376 17.92 19.19 11.86
C GLN A 376 17.64 18.02 12.80
N GLU A 377 17.44 18.25 14.09
CA GLU A 377 16.96 17.19 14.96
C GLU A 377 15.48 16.88 14.69
N TRP A 378 15.26 15.73 14.09
CA TRP A 378 13.95 15.16 13.90
C TRP A 378 13.39 14.75 15.26
N LYS A 379 12.55 15.60 15.84
CA LYS A 379 11.78 15.24 17.03
C LYS A 379 10.40 14.81 16.58
N ARG A 380 9.99 13.64 17.06
CA ARG A 380 8.62 13.14 16.91
C ARG A 380 7.64 14.22 17.38
N ASP A 381 6.54 14.44 16.63
CA ASP A 381 5.47 15.33 17.08
C ASP A 381 4.88 14.81 18.41
N PRO A 382 5.03 15.52 19.52
CA PRO A 382 4.54 15.08 20.81
C PRO A 382 3.00 14.98 20.87
N ARG A 383 2.29 15.63 19.94
CA ARG A 383 0.82 15.60 19.84
C ARG A 383 0.30 14.28 19.27
N VAL A 384 1.13 13.56 18.53
CA VAL A 384 0.80 12.30 17.86
C VAL A 384 1.49 11.10 18.52
N ALA A 385 2.06 11.29 19.71
CA ALA A 385 2.70 10.21 20.44
C ALA A 385 1.73 9.02 20.59
N SER A 386 2.05 7.90 19.95
CA SER A 386 1.30 6.67 20.17
C SER A 386 1.33 6.34 21.66
N PRO A 387 0.21 6.00 22.29
CA PRO A 387 0.24 5.51 23.65
C PRO A 387 1.24 4.35 23.71
N ARG A 388 2.17 4.39 24.67
CA ARG A 388 3.09 3.26 24.90
C ARG A 388 2.23 2.04 25.10
N VAL A 389 2.32 1.09 24.18
CA VAL A 389 1.67 -0.20 24.38
C VAL A 389 2.39 -0.84 25.55
N PRO A 390 1.71 -1.17 26.66
CA PRO A 390 2.35 -1.93 27.71
C PRO A 390 2.89 -3.22 27.09
N PRO A 391 4.05 -3.72 27.56
CA PRO A 391 4.54 -5.01 27.12
C PRO A 391 3.45 -6.06 27.32
N PRO A 392 3.36 -7.09 26.47
CA PRO A 392 2.38 -8.15 26.65
C PRO A 392 2.49 -8.73 28.05
N PRO A 393 1.38 -8.99 28.75
CA PRO A 393 1.44 -9.56 30.09
C PRO A 393 2.13 -10.92 30.02
N GLY A 394 3.29 -11.01 30.68
CA GLY A 394 3.87 -12.28 31.10
C GLY A 394 4.48 -13.16 30.03
N GLY A 395 5.54 -12.70 29.35
CA GLY A 395 6.57 -13.58 28.83
C GLY A 395 7.63 -13.80 29.91
N ARG A 396 7.50 -14.86 30.69
CA ARG A 396 8.63 -15.47 31.44
C ARG A 396 9.13 -16.67 30.66
#